data_9a93ef1b44a92a1ed023502d7c471f06
#
_entry.id   9a93ef1b44a92a1ed023502d7c471f06
#
_cell.length_a   1.000
_cell.length_b   1.000
_cell.length_c   1.000
_cell.angle_alpha   90.00
_cell.angle_beta   90.00
_cell.angle_gamma   90.00
#
_symmetry.space_group_name_H-M   'P 1'
#
loop_
_entity.id
_entity.type
_entity.pdbx_description
1 polymer ?
#
loop_
_entity_poly.entity_id
_entity_poly.type
_entity_poly.pdbx_seq_one_letter_code
_entity_poly.pdbx_strand_id
1 'polypeptide(L)'
;MMAKEKSDKERKEASIIRIAGRDINGRYRIVRALTQIKGIGQNMAFAMALVYSQKYGVSSEVEIGSLTDEQLANLEGVIKEPWKGGIPLFLMNRRKDMGTGTDIHLVGTDLTVQVRQDIEHDIRIQTWRGFRHQYGQKVRGQRTRSTGRTGATIGVMKKSVQALATGQAKAPEEKPKETK
;
A
#
# COMPACT_ATOMS: atom_id res chain seq x y z
N MET A 1 -26.10 -27.07 18.55
CA MET A 1 -25.52 -26.85 17.21
C MET A 1 -25.45 -25.38 16.80
N MET A 2 -26.51 -24.58 16.91
CA MET A 2 -26.53 -23.15 16.51
C MET A 2 -25.48 -22.21 17.19
N ALA A 3 -25.08 -22.47 18.44
CA ALA A 3 -24.08 -21.63 19.11
C ALA A 3 -22.66 -21.82 18.58
N LYS A 4 -22.31 -23.04 18.13
CA LYS A 4 -21.01 -23.38 17.55
C LYS A 4 -20.86 -22.80 16.14
N GLU A 5 -21.92 -22.83 15.35
CA GLU A 5 -21.95 -22.22 14.00
C GLU A 5 -21.84 -20.68 14.06
N LYS A 6 -22.43 -20.03 15.07
CA LYS A 6 -22.23 -18.58 15.29
C LYS A 6 -20.81 -18.23 15.69
N SER A 7 -20.17 -19.00 16.57
CA SER A 7 -18.78 -18.78 16.99
C SER A 7 -17.79 -19.01 15.84
N ASP A 8 -18.06 -19.97 14.96
CA ASP A 8 -17.22 -20.27 13.79
C ASP A 8 -17.41 -19.23 12.67
N LYS A 9 -18.61 -18.67 12.53
CA LYS A 9 -18.86 -17.50 11.67
C LYS A 9 -18.15 -16.25 12.15
N GLU A 10 -18.27 -15.91 13.44
CA GLU A 10 -17.59 -14.77 14.05
C GLU A 10 -16.06 -14.89 13.98
N ARG A 11 -15.50 -16.10 14.09
CA ARG A 11 -14.06 -16.36 13.91
C ARG A 11 -13.62 -16.19 12.45
N LYS A 12 -14.41 -16.62 11.48
CA LYS A 12 -14.12 -16.41 10.04
C LYS A 12 -14.22 -14.92 9.66
N GLU A 13 -15.22 -14.22 10.18
CA GLU A 13 -15.41 -12.78 9.98
C GLU A 13 -14.27 -11.94 10.59
N ALA A 14 -13.61 -12.43 11.63
CA ALA A 14 -12.46 -11.78 12.26
C ALA A 14 -11.10 -12.19 11.65
N SER A 15 -11.08 -13.10 10.66
CA SER A 15 -9.85 -13.59 10.05
C SER A 15 -9.16 -12.51 9.22
N ILE A 16 -7.83 -12.56 9.20
CA ILE A 16 -7.02 -11.76 8.28
C ILE A 16 -6.93 -12.52 6.95
N ILE A 17 -7.32 -11.87 5.87
CA ILE A 17 -7.29 -12.44 4.53
C ILE A 17 -6.24 -11.71 3.71
N ARG A 18 -5.44 -12.46 2.96
CA ARG A 18 -4.41 -11.91 2.08
C ARG A 18 -4.93 -11.81 0.66
N ILE A 19 -4.96 -10.58 0.11
CA ILE A 19 -5.39 -10.30 -1.27
C ILE A 19 -4.34 -9.42 -1.95
N ALA A 20 -3.89 -9.80 -3.12
CA ALA A 20 -2.88 -9.07 -3.90
C ALA A 20 -1.63 -8.71 -3.06
N GLY A 21 -1.20 -9.60 -2.18
CA GLY A 21 -0.02 -9.42 -1.33
C GLY A 21 -0.23 -8.50 -0.11
N ARG A 22 -1.46 -8.06 0.17
CA ARG A 22 -1.83 -7.25 1.34
C ARG A 22 -2.71 -8.02 2.30
N ASP A 23 -2.40 -7.93 3.59
CA ASP A 23 -3.22 -8.50 4.66
C ASP A 23 -4.35 -7.52 5.00
N ILE A 24 -5.59 -7.99 4.91
CA ILE A 24 -6.83 -7.21 5.06
C ILE A 24 -7.70 -7.86 6.11
N ASN A 25 -8.36 -7.06 6.94
CA ASN A 25 -9.29 -7.56 7.94
C ASN A 25 -10.58 -8.06 7.26
N GLY A 26 -10.99 -9.29 7.57
CA GLY A 26 -12.16 -9.96 7.01
C GLY A 26 -13.51 -9.27 7.27
N ARG A 27 -13.60 -8.39 8.27
CA ARG A 27 -14.81 -7.60 8.57
C ARG A 27 -15.10 -6.49 7.57
N TYR A 28 -14.15 -6.18 6.68
CA TYR A 28 -14.37 -5.14 5.69
C TYR A 28 -15.25 -5.63 4.55
N ARG A 29 -16.19 -4.80 4.10
CA ARG A 29 -16.93 -5.01 2.86
C ARG A 29 -15.98 -4.98 1.68
N ILE A 30 -16.31 -5.67 0.59
CA ILE A 30 -15.47 -5.83 -0.60
C ILE A 30 -14.89 -4.49 -1.07
N VAL A 31 -15.71 -3.45 -1.23
CA VAL A 31 -15.26 -2.13 -1.69
C VAL A 31 -14.21 -1.52 -0.76
N ARG A 32 -14.46 -1.56 0.56
CA ARG A 32 -13.53 -1.00 1.55
C ARG A 32 -12.23 -1.78 1.64
N ALA A 33 -12.31 -3.08 1.48
CA ALA A 33 -11.14 -3.94 1.50
C ALA A 33 -10.25 -3.70 0.29
N LEU A 34 -10.83 -3.55 -0.90
CA LEU A 34 -10.10 -3.21 -2.12
C LEU A 34 -9.36 -1.86 -2.00
N THR A 35 -9.95 -0.87 -1.33
CA THR A 35 -9.28 0.43 -1.10
C THR A 35 -8.04 0.35 -0.19
N GLN A 36 -7.87 -0.72 0.56
CA GLN A 36 -6.66 -0.93 1.37
C GLN A 36 -5.46 -1.34 0.51
N ILE A 37 -5.69 -1.79 -0.72
CA ILE A 37 -4.65 -2.27 -1.62
C ILE A 37 -4.03 -1.06 -2.34
N LYS A 38 -2.71 -0.96 -2.31
CA LYS A 38 -1.99 0.12 -2.99
C LYS A 38 -2.22 0.05 -4.50
N GLY A 39 -2.65 1.15 -5.09
CA GLY A 39 -2.99 1.24 -6.51
C GLY A 39 -4.48 1.24 -6.80
N ILE A 40 -5.32 0.83 -5.85
CA ILE A 40 -6.77 0.83 -5.98
C ILE A 40 -7.36 1.98 -5.16
N GLY A 41 -7.91 2.98 -5.84
CA GLY A 41 -8.65 4.07 -5.22
C GLY A 41 -10.13 3.73 -5.07
N GLN A 42 -10.90 4.63 -4.46
CA GLN A 42 -12.33 4.41 -4.18
C GLN A 42 -13.15 4.12 -5.44
N ASN A 43 -12.98 4.90 -6.50
CA ASN A 43 -13.71 4.71 -7.75
C ASN A 43 -13.37 3.38 -8.43
N MET A 44 -12.08 3.01 -8.44
CA MET A 44 -11.63 1.75 -9.02
C MET A 44 -12.12 0.55 -8.20
N ALA A 45 -12.09 0.65 -6.87
CA ALA A 45 -12.64 -0.38 -5.98
C ALA A 45 -14.13 -0.60 -6.22
N PHE A 46 -14.91 0.47 -6.39
CA PHE A 46 -16.33 0.38 -6.70
C PHE A 46 -16.57 -0.27 -8.06
N ALA A 47 -15.83 0.14 -9.09
CA ALA A 47 -15.94 -0.46 -10.43
C ALA A 47 -15.58 -1.96 -10.42
N MET A 48 -14.51 -2.35 -9.73
CA MET A 48 -14.12 -3.76 -9.58
C MET A 48 -15.17 -4.56 -8.82
N ALA A 49 -15.73 -4.03 -7.74
CA ALA A 49 -16.77 -4.69 -6.97
C ALA A 49 -18.06 -4.86 -7.78
N LEU A 50 -18.42 -3.87 -8.63
CA LEU A 50 -19.57 -3.96 -9.52
C LEU A 50 -19.37 -5.07 -10.55
N VAL A 51 -18.21 -5.11 -11.22
CA VAL A 51 -17.87 -6.17 -12.20
C VAL A 51 -17.87 -7.53 -11.54
N TYR A 52 -17.33 -7.62 -10.32
CA TYR A 52 -17.31 -8.85 -9.55
C TYR A 52 -18.75 -9.32 -9.24
N SER A 53 -19.63 -8.41 -8.81
CA SER A 53 -21.03 -8.75 -8.54
C SER A 53 -21.78 -9.20 -9.79
N GLN A 54 -21.53 -8.58 -10.93
CA GLN A 54 -22.17 -8.95 -12.21
C GLN A 54 -21.72 -10.32 -12.73
N LYS A 55 -20.43 -10.64 -12.58
CA LYS A 55 -19.88 -11.92 -13.08
C LYS A 55 -20.16 -13.12 -12.17
N TYR A 56 -20.09 -12.92 -10.87
CA TYR A 56 -20.12 -14.01 -9.90
C TYR A 56 -21.33 -13.98 -8.98
N GLY A 57 -22.24 -12.99 -9.12
CA GLY A 57 -23.48 -12.90 -8.35
C GLY A 57 -23.27 -12.55 -6.86
N VAL A 58 -22.08 -12.13 -6.47
CA VAL A 58 -21.75 -11.76 -5.08
C VAL A 58 -22.01 -10.28 -4.86
N SER A 59 -22.83 -9.92 -3.88
CA SER A 59 -23.13 -8.52 -3.56
C SER A 59 -21.86 -7.79 -3.09
N SER A 60 -21.69 -6.53 -3.50
CA SER A 60 -20.58 -5.65 -3.06
C SER A 60 -20.61 -5.32 -1.56
N GLU A 61 -21.75 -5.55 -0.89
CA GLU A 61 -21.96 -5.30 0.54
C GLU A 61 -21.45 -6.43 1.43
N VAL A 62 -21.12 -7.58 0.85
CA VAL A 62 -20.67 -8.78 1.57
C VAL A 62 -19.29 -8.53 2.19
N GLU A 63 -19.08 -9.04 3.39
CA GLU A 63 -17.77 -9.00 4.06
C GLU A 63 -16.80 -9.98 3.41
N ILE A 64 -15.55 -9.55 3.26
CA ILE A 64 -14.52 -10.39 2.63
C ILE A 64 -14.29 -11.69 3.40
N GLY A 65 -14.44 -11.68 4.74
CA GLY A 65 -14.28 -12.86 5.58
C GLY A 65 -15.29 -13.96 5.34
N SER A 66 -16.42 -13.67 4.72
CA SER A 66 -17.45 -14.66 4.40
C SER A 66 -17.28 -15.30 3.02
N LEU A 67 -16.34 -14.82 2.21
CA LEU A 67 -16.07 -15.36 0.89
C LEU A 67 -15.35 -16.71 0.96
N THR A 68 -15.65 -17.59 0.02
CA THR A 68 -14.90 -18.85 -0.16
C THR A 68 -13.56 -18.59 -0.85
N ASP A 69 -12.62 -19.52 -0.73
CA ASP A 69 -11.30 -19.40 -1.35
C ASP A 69 -11.39 -19.28 -2.89
N GLU A 70 -12.35 -19.97 -3.51
CA GLU A 70 -12.63 -19.83 -4.95
C GLU A 70 -13.11 -18.42 -5.31
N GLN A 71 -13.98 -17.86 -4.50
CA GLN A 71 -14.48 -16.49 -4.69
C GLN A 71 -13.36 -15.45 -4.50
N LEU A 72 -12.44 -15.67 -3.56
CA LEU A 72 -11.26 -14.83 -3.38
C LEU A 72 -10.31 -14.91 -4.58
N ALA A 73 -10.06 -16.09 -5.12
CA ALA A 73 -9.25 -16.28 -6.32
C ALA A 73 -9.87 -15.56 -7.55
N ASN A 74 -11.18 -15.65 -7.69
CA ASN A 74 -11.93 -14.94 -8.73
C ASN A 74 -11.82 -13.41 -8.56
N LEU A 75 -11.89 -12.91 -7.34
CA LEU A 75 -11.70 -11.49 -7.03
C LEU A 75 -10.27 -11.03 -7.39
N GLU A 76 -9.25 -11.82 -7.07
CA GLU A 76 -7.87 -11.54 -7.49
C GLU A 76 -7.70 -11.53 -9.01
N GLY A 77 -8.43 -12.38 -9.73
CA GLY A 77 -8.48 -12.36 -11.20
C GLY A 77 -9.01 -11.05 -11.75
N VAL A 78 -10.08 -10.50 -11.15
CA VAL A 78 -10.63 -9.19 -11.52
C VAL A 78 -9.65 -8.05 -11.19
N ILE A 79 -8.91 -8.15 -10.08
CA ILE A 79 -7.92 -7.15 -9.69
C ILE A 79 -6.73 -7.12 -10.67
N LYS A 80 -6.25 -8.29 -11.11
CA LYS A 80 -5.11 -8.40 -12.06
C LYS A 80 -5.47 -7.92 -13.46
N GLU A 81 -6.67 -8.24 -13.92
CA GLU A 81 -7.10 -7.96 -15.30
C GLU A 81 -8.44 -7.23 -15.35
N PRO A 82 -8.51 -5.99 -14.84
CA PRO A 82 -9.77 -5.24 -14.76
C PRO A 82 -10.39 -4.94 -16.13
N TRP A 83 -9.58 -4.80 -17.19
CA TRP A 83 -10.07 -4.55 -18.56
C TRP A 83 -10.89 -5.72 -19.13
N LYS A 84 -10.60 -6.97 -18.74
CA LYS A 84 -11.41 -8.12 -19.12
C LYS A 84 -12.80 -8.11 -18.48
N GLY A 85 -12.98 -7.31 -17.43
CA GLY A 85 -14.25 -7.06 -16.78
C GLY A 85 -15.10 -5.98 -17.44
N GLY A 86 -14.58 -5.29 -18.48
CA GLY A 86 -15.27 -4.17 -19.11
C GLY A 86 -15.05 -2.84 -18.38
N ILE A 87 -14.09 -2.76 -17.47
CA ILE A 87 -13.72 -1.50 -16.81
C ILE A 87 -13.04 -0.58 -17.84
N PRO A 88 -13.50 0.68 -17.96
CA PRO A 88 -12.95 1.61 -18.93
C PRO A 88 -11.44 1.87 -18.73
N LEU A 89 -10.69 1.95 -19.82
CA LEU A 89 -9.22 2.14 -19.82
C LEU A 89 -8.78 3.43 -19.11
N PHE A 90 -9.62 4.46 -19.09
CA PHE A 90 -9.28 5.73 -18.43
C PHE A 90 -9.19 5.62 -16.88
N LEU A 91 -9.76 4.59 -16.27
CA LEU A 91 -9.64 4.32 -14.83
C LEU A 91 -8.33 3.64 -14.46
N MET A 92 -7.58 3.12 -15.43
CA MET A 92 -6.32 2.44 -15.18
C MET A 92 -5.21 3.42 -14.80
N ASN A 93 -4.35 2.99 -13.88
CA ASN A 93 -3.27 3.84 -13.37
C ASN A 93 -2.06 3.95 -14.30
N ARG A 94 -1.86 2.99 -15.22
CA ARG A 94 -0.76 3.00 -16.18
C ARG A 94 -1.30 2.79 -17.60
N ARG A 95 -1.49 3.89 -18.30
CA ARG A 95 -1.90 3.89 -19.70
C ARG A 95 -0.71 4.07 -20.62
N LYS A 96 -0.69 3.35 -21.75
CA LYS A 96 0.38 3.39 -22.74
C LYS A 96 1.75 3.23 -22.08
N ASP A 97 1.96 2.08 -21.44
CA ASP A 97 3.23 1.79 -20.80
C ASP A 97 4.40 1.96 -21.77
N MET A 98 5.49 2.58 -21.29
CA MET A 98 6.64 2.91 -22.14
C MET A 98 7.35 1.68 -22.71
N GLY A 99 7.30 0.54 -22.00
CA GLY A 99 7.93 -0.70 -22.43
C GLY A 99 7.06 -1.53 -23.37
N THR A 100 5.79 -1.71 -23.02
CA THR A 100 4.85 -2.62 -23.70
C THR A 100 3.87 -1.92 -24.63
N GLY A 101 3.68 -0.59 -24.49
CA GLY A 101 2.69 0.18 -25.23
C GLY A 101 1.23 -0.10 -24.84
N THR A 102 0.99 -1.02 -23.91
CA THR A 102 -0.34 -1.45 -23.49
C THR A 102 -0.86 -0.69 -22.27
N ASP A 103 -2.18 -0.71 -22.09
CA ASP A 103 -2.83 -0.15 -20.91
C ASP A 103 -2.93 -1.24 -19.85
N ILE A 104 -2.32 -1.01 -18.69
CA ILE A 104 -2.28 -1.95 -17.58
C ILE A 104 -2.69 -1.27 -16.26
N HIS A 105 -3.19 -2.06 -15.32
CA HIS A 105 -3.46 -1.60 -13.97
C HIS A 105 -2.54 -2.30 -12.97
N LEU A 106 -1.64 -1.54 -12.38
CA LEU A 106 -0.64 -2.05 -11.45
C LEU A 106 -1.13 -1.92 -10.01
N VAL A 107 -0.92 -2.99 -9.23
CA VAL A 107 -1.45 -3.09 -7.87
C VAL A 107 -0.35 -3.57 -6.91
N GLY A 108 -0.38 -3.09 -5.67
CA GLY A 108 0.45 -3.58 -4.58
C GLY A 108 1.96 -3.45 -4.86
N THR A 109 2.63 -4.58 -4.89
CA THR A 109 4.08 -4.69 -5.08
C THR A 109 4.50 -4.27 -6.49
N ASP A 110 3.75 -4.69 -7.51
CA ASP A 110 4.06 -4.42 -8.92
C ASP A 110 4.08 -2.92 -9.20
N LEU A 111 3.12 -2.18 -8.63
CA LEU A 111 3.11 -0.72 -8.68
C LEU A 111 4.37 -0.12 -8.04
N THR A 112 4.82 -0.67 -6.91
CA THR A 112 6.01 -0.15 -6.22
C THR A 112 7.28 -0.40 -7.02
N VAL A 113 7.41 -1.60 -7.58
CA VAL A 113 8.54 -1.98 -8.44
C VAL A 113 8.58 -1.09 -9.69
N GLN A 114 7.43 -0.93 -10.34
CA GLN A 114 7.36 -0.15 -11.57
C GLN A 114 7.67 1.34 -11.36
N VAL A 115 7.17 1.94 -10.27
CA VAL A 115 7.53 3.32 -9.91
C VAL A 115 9.05 3.47 -9.68
N ARG A 116 9.67 2.46 -9.08
CA ARG A 116 11.12 2.45 -8.88
C ARG A 116 11.88 2.35 -10.21
N GLN A 117 11.43 1.48 -11.10
CA GLN A 117 12.01 1.34 -12.45
C GLN A 117 11.87 2.62 -13.27
N ASP A 118 10.73 3.32 -13.18
CA ASP A 118 10.53 4.60 -13.86
C ASP A 118 11.51 5.67 -13.36
N ILE A 119 11.76 5.72 -12.03
CA ILE A 119 12.75 6.62 -11.44
C ILE A 119 14.17 6.26 -11.89
N GLU A 120 14.53 4.99 -11.89
CA GLU A 120 15.85 4.50 -12.35
C GLU A 120 16.06 4.79 -13.83
N HIS A 121 15.00 4.69 -14.63
CA HIS A 121 15.01 5.07 -16.04
C HIS A 121 15.29 6.57 -16.22
N ASP A 122 14.59 7.44 -15.48
CA ASP A 122 14.82 8.89 -15.50
C ASP A 122 16.28 9.24 -15.10
N ILE A 123 16.85 8.53 -14.14
CA ILE A 123 18.24 8.71 -13.69
C ILE A 123 19.22 8.28 -14.79
N ARG A 124 18.96 7.12 -15.43
CA ARG A 124 19.81 6.56 -16.48
C ARG A 124 19.89 7.47 -17.71
N ILE A 125 18.78 8.07 -18.11
CA ILE A 125 18.72 9.02 -19.24
C ILE A 125 19.28 10.40 -18.83
N GLN A 126 19.64 10.62 -17.56
CA GLN A 126 20.14 11.90 -17.06
C GLN A 126 19.16 13.06 -17.27
N THR A 127 17.86 12.80 -17.14
CA THR A 127 16.84 13.87 -17.17
C THR A 127 16.98 14.79 -15.96
N TRP A 128 16.49 16.03 -16.07
CA TRP A 128 16.42 16.94 -14.92
C TRP A 128 15.64 16.34 -13.72
N ARG A 129 14.59 15.57 -14.01
CA ARG A 129 13.83 14.83 -13.00
C ARG A 129 14.69 13.75 -12.35
N GLY A 130 15.44 12.98 -13.16
CA GLY A 130 16.35 11.94 -12.67
C GLY A 130 17.44 12.50 -11.77
N PHE A 131 18.06 13.61 -12.14
CA PHE A 131 19.01 14.33 -11.29
C PHE A 131 18.41 14.71 -9.94
N ARG A 132 17.18 15.26 -9.93
CA ARG A 132 16.49 15.62 -8.71
C ARG A 132 16.17 14.39 -7.83
N HIS A 133 15.78 13.26 -8.43
CA HIS A 133 15.57 12.00 -7.74
C HIS A 133 16.85 11.45 -7.10
N GLN A 134 17.97 11.51 -7.82
CA GLN A 134 19.28 11.05 -7.34
C GLN A 134 19.73 11.77 -6.07
N TYR A 135 19.48 13.07 -5.97
CA TYR A 135 19.84 13.88 -4.80
C TYR A 135 18.71 13.98 -3.75
N GLY A 136 17.63 13.22 -3.88
CA GLY A 136 16.51 13.28 -2.94
C GLY A 136 15.77 14.61 -2.88
N GLN A 137 15.89 15.42 -3.93
CA GLN A 137 15.28 16.73 -4.02
C GLN A 137 13.84 16.65 -4.55
N LYS A 138 13.02 17.67 -4.25
CA LYS A 138 11.65 17.74 -4.75
C LYS A 138 11.63 17.93 -6.27
N VAL A 139 10.91 17.07 -6.98
CA VAL A 139 10.95 16.95 -8.45
C VAL A 139 9.90 17.81 -9.16
N ARG A 140 8.79 18.14 -8.49
CA ARG A 140 7.63 18.79 -9.11
C ARG A 140 7.61 20.32 -8.95
N GLY A 141 8.77 20.99 -8.93
CA GLY A 141 8.88 22.44 -8.86
C GLY A 141 8.45 23.08 -7.52
N GLN A 142 8.37 22.28 -6.47
CA GLN A 142 7.98 22.76 -5.14
C GLN A 142 9.07 23.65 -4.53
N ARG A 143 8.64 24.61 -3.70
CA ARG A 143 9.55 25.51 -2.98
C ARG A 143 10.53 24.72 -2.11
N THR A 144 11.82 25.06 -2.20
CA THR A 144 12.90 24.35 -1.45
C THR A 144 13.59 25.24 -0.40
N ARG A 145 13.31 26.55 -0.37
CA ARG A 145 14.01 27.49 0.52
C ARG A 145 13.76 27.21 2.01
N SER A 146 12.53 26.85 2.38
CA SER A 146 12.12 26.59 3.78
C SER A 146 11.75 25.13 4.05
N THR A 147 11.59 24.33 3.00
CA THR A 147 11.18 22.92 3.09
C THR A 147 12.22 22.02 2.42
N GLY A 148 12.22 20.73 2.76
CA GLY A 148 13.16 19.74 2.20
C GLY A 148 14.58 19.85 2.81
N ARG A 149 14.72 20.47 3.95
CA ARG A 149 15.95 20.48 4.72
C ARG A 149 16.06 19.14 5.44
N THR A 150 17.08 18.37 5.10
CA THR A 150 17.41 17.09 5.72
C THR A 150 18.66 17.26 6.58
N GLY A 151 18.74 16.52 7.68
CA GLY A 151 19.87 16.55 8.60
C GLY A 151 19.54 17.16 9.95
N ALA A 152 20.51 17.08 10.86
CA ALA A 152 20.40 17.66 12.19
C ALA A 152 20.45 19.19 12.14
N THR A 153 19.69 19.85 13.02
CA THR A 153 19.78 21.30 13.19
C THR A 153 21.16 21.70 13.72
N ILE A 154 21.85 22.59 13.02
CA ILE A 154 23.13 23.13 13.50
C ILE A 154 22.82 24.14 14.61
N GLY A 155 23.31 23.86 15.81
CA GLY A 155 23.08 24.69 16.99
C GLY A 155 23.30 23.93 18.29
N VAL A 156 22.83 24.47 19.39
CA VAL A 156 22.95 23.86 20.72
C VAL A 156 22.02 22.65 20.81
N MET A 157 22.58 21.44 20.85
CA MET A 157 21.82 20.22 21.06
C MET A 157 21.70 19.89 22.55
N LYS A 158 20.59 19.26 22.97
CA LYS A 158 20.47 18.71 24.34
C LYS A 158 21.57 17.67 24.56
N LYS A 159 22.16 17.62 25.75
CA LYS A 159 23.26 16.70 26.10
C LYS A 159 22.99 15.23 25.75
N SER A 160 21.75 14.76 25.89
CA SER A 160 21.34 13.39 25.51
C SER A 160 21.50 13.09 24.01
N VAL A 161 21.21 14.06 23.15
CA VAL A 161 21.32 13.91 21.68
C VAL A 161 22.80 13.99 21.26
N GLN A 162 23.58 14.82 21.95
CA GLN A 162 25.02 14.90 21.76
C GLN A 162 25.75 13.59 22.12
N ALA A 163 25.36 12.95 23.25
CA ALA A 163 25.91 11.67 23.68
C ALA A 163 25.61 10.54 22.67
N LEU A 164 24.44 10.51 22.07
CA LEU A 164 24.07 9.57 21.00
C LEU A 164 24.86 9.81 19.71
N ALA A 165 25.06 11.06 19.32
CA ALA A 165 25.80 11.42 18.12
C ALA A 165 27.31 11.11 18.22
N THR A 166 27.88 11.15 19.44
CA THR A 166 29.30 10.85 19.69
C THR A 166 29.58 9.39 20.06
N GLY A 167 28.55 8.51 20.05
CA GLY A 167 28.71 7.09 20.41
C GLY A 167 29.02 6.84 21.90
N GLN A 168 28.94 7.87 22.74
CA GLN A 168 29.19 7.79 24.19
C GLN A 168 27.88 7.65 25.01
N ALA A 169 26.94 6.89 24.50
CA ALA A 169 25.73 6.57 25.28
C ALA A 169 26.12 5.68 26.47
N LYS A 170 26.25 6.27 27.67
CA LYS A 170 26.33 5.50 28.93
C LYS A 170 25.12 4.54 28.98
N ALA A 171 25.41 3.28 29.24
CA ALA A 171 24.41 2.29 29.61
C ALA A 171 23.52 2.84 30.76
N PRO A 172 22.21 2.57 30.76
CA PRO A 172 21.34 3.03 31.84
C PRO A 172 21.84 2.44 33.16
N GLU A 173 22.17 3.30 34.13
CA GLU A 173 22.49 2.88 35.49
C GLU A 173 21.24 2.20 36.09
N GLU A 174 21.33 0.91 36.34
CA GLU A 174 20.36 0.17 37.13
C GLU A 174 20.34 0.77 38.54
N LYS A 175 19.23 1.37 38.93
CA LYS A 175 18.98 1.79 40.28
C LYS A 175 18.95 0.55 41.17
N PRO A 176 19.71 0.51 42.30
CA PRO A 176 19.67 -0.61 43.20
C PRO A 176 18.24 -0.75 43.77
N LYS A 177 17.68 -1.95 43.67
CA LYS A 177 16.41 -2.30 44.32
C LYS A 177 16.64 -2.26 45.82
N GLU A 178 16.02 -1.31 46.50
CA GLU A 178 15.88 -1.33 47.97
C GLU A 178 15.02 -2.55 48.35
N THR A 179 15.64 -3.54 48.96
CA THR A 179 14.99 -4.63 49.66
C THR A 179 14.45 -4.08 50.99
N LYS A 180 13.13 -4.11 51.14
CA LYS A 180 12.44 -4.08 52.44
C LYS A 180 11.96 -5.47 52.79
#